data_a57355905746609f5989a782e811c50a
#
_entry.id   a57355905746609f5989a782e811c50a
#
_cell.length_a   1.000
_cell.length_b   1.000
_cell.length_c   1.000
_cell.angle_alpha   90.00
_cell.angle_beta   90.00
_cell.angle_gamma   90.00
#
_symmetry.space_group_name_H-M   'P 1'
#
loop_
_entity.id
_entity.type
_entity.pdbx_description
1 polymer ?
#
loop_
_entity_poly.entity_id
_entity_poly.type
_entity_poly.pdbx_seq_one_letter_code
_entity_poly.pdbx_strand_id
1 'polypeptide(L)'
;MKKFIIILTLSFSIVFTQSAKKKKRGKNKITTNEISSVIQDASESVPRRISYQGLITKADGSPTEDGSYEILFKLYNSPDGGEPVWSENLEVTVNNGIISTMLGNVNPFTNIPNEAFLEL
;
A
#
# COMPACT_ATOMS: atom_id res chain seq x y z
N MET A 1 -1.42 -17.88 -22.01
CA MET A 1 -1.06 -17.25 -20.73
C MET A 1 -2.31 -17.05 -19.90
N LYS A 2 -2.45 -17.77 -18.80
CA LYS A 2 -3.59 -17.59 -17.90
C LYS A 2 -3.26 -16.41 -16.98
N LYS A 3 -3.97 -15.30 -17.12
CA LYS A 3 -3.88 -14.16 -16.24
C LYS A 3 -4.58 -14.52 -14.92
N PHE A 4 -3.85 -14.51 -13.82
CA PHE A 4 -4.44 -14.65 -12.50
C PHE A 4 -4.80 -13.25 -11.97
N ILE A 5 -6.09 -12.99 -11.87
CA ILE A 5 -6.62 -11.75 -11.28
C ILE A 5 -6.89 -12.06 -9.82
N ILE A 6 -6.12 -11.45 -8.92
CA ILE A 6 -6.39 -11.47 -7.48
C ILE A 6 -7.23 -10.25 -7.16
N ILE A 7 -8.49 -10.46 -6.79
CA ILE A 7 -9.38 -9.41 -6.32
C ILE A 7 -9.05 -9.13 -4.86
N LEU A 8 -8.40 -8.00 -4.58
CA LEU A 8 -8.14 -7.53 -3.23
C LEU A 8 -9.33 -6.71 -2.73
N THR A 9 -10.26 -7.35 -1.99
CA THR A 9 -11.29 -6.63 -1.25
C THR A 9 -10.70 -6.11 0.05
N LEU A 10 -10.38 -4.83 0.12
CA LEU A 10 -9.89 -4.17 1.32
C LEU A 10 -11.07 -3.88 2.26
N SER A 11 -11.32 -4.76 3.24
CA SER A 11 -12.22 -4.47 4.37
C SER A 11 -11.50 -3.54 5.34
N PHE A 12 -11.80 -2.25 5.29
CA PHE A 12 -11.26 -1.27 6.23
C PHE A 12 -12.20 -1.17 7.45
N SER A 13 -11.88 -1.90 8.52
CA SER A 13 -12.54 -1.73 9.82
C SER A 13 -11.79 -0.68 10.63
N ILE A 14 -12.31 0.55 10.69
CA ILE A 14 -11.81 1.57 11.59
C ILE A 14 -12.45 1.35 12.96
N VAL A 15 -11.67 0.84 13.92
CA VAL A 15 -12.06 0.87 15.34
C VAL A 15 -11.60 2.20 15.93
N PHE A 16 -12.55 3.09 16.16
CA PHE A 16 -12.30 4.38 16.81
C PHE A 16 -12.49 4.20 18.32
N THR A 17 -11.38 4.07 19.08
CA THR A 17 -11.41 4.10 20.54
C THR A 17 -11.18 5.55 20.99
N GLN A 18 -12.24 6.25 21.38
CA GLN A 18 -12.13 7.53 22.08
C GLN A 18 -11.84 7.28 23.55
N SER A 19 -10.60 7.58 23.99
CA SER A 19 -10.27 7.73 25.40
C SER A 19 -10.25 9.21 25.73
N ALA A 20 -11.32 9.70 26.33
CA ALA A 20 -11.42 11.06 26.85
C ALA A 20 -10.70 11.15 28.21
N LYS A 21 -9.47 11.68 28.25
CA LYS A 21 -8.82 12.11 29.48
C LYS A 21 -8.91 13.64 29.61
N LYS A 22 -9.81 14.07 30.48
CA LYS A 22 -10.03 15.45 30.89
C LYS A 22 -8.78 15.96 31.64
N LYS A 23 -8.00 16.88 31.07
CA LYS A 23 -6.92 17.58 31.77
C LYS A 23 -7.17 19.10 31.76
N LYS A 24 -7.05 19.68 32.94
CA LYS A 24 -7.34 21.05 33.31
C LYS A 24 -6.62 22.09 32.45
N ARG A 25 -7.38 23.13 32.18
CA ARG A 25 -7.12 24.36 31.48
C ARG A 25 -5.97 25.19 32.09
N GLY A 26 -4.87 25.31 31.33
CA GLY A 26 -3.95 26.43 31.46
C GLY A 26 -4.25 27.43 30.35
N LYS A 27 -4.61 28.66 30.69
CA LYS A 27 -4.78 29.78 29.75
C LYS A 27 -3.40 30.20 29.23
N ASN A 28 -2.97 29.71 28.08
CA ASN A 28 -1.94 30.41 27.33
C ASN A 28 -2.59 31.06 26.10
N LYS A 29 -2.46 32.38 26.06
CA LYS A 29 -2.89 33.22 24.95
C LYS A 29 -1.93 33.00 23.80
N ILE A 30 -2.27 32.08 22.89
CA ILE A 30 -1.50 31.81 21.67
C ILE A 30 -1.81 32.94 20.69
N THR A 31 -0.80 33.71 20.35
CA THR A 31 -0.88 34.79 19.36
C THR A 31 -0.97 34.14 17.98
N THR A 32 -1.88 34.62 17.14
CA THR A 32 -2.26 34.06 15.81
C THR A 32 -1.09 33.86 14.84
N ASN A 33 0.08 34.43 15.11
CA ASN A 33 1.25 34.35 14.24
C ASN A 33 2.10 33.06 14.43
N GLU A 34 1.91 32.34 15.54
CA GLU A 34 2.66 31.10 15.79
C GLU A 34 2.00 29.85 15.18
N ILE A 35 0.71 29.95 14.81
CA ILE A 35 -0.03 28.82 14.24
C ILE A 35 0.36 28.59 12.78
N SER A 36 0.76 29.64 12.06
CA SER A 36 1.12 29.51 10.64
C SER A 36 2.45 28.80 10.39
N SER A 37 3.39 28.83 11.34
CA SER A 37 4.69 28.17 11.21
C SER A 37 4.63 26.67 11.57
N VAL A 38 3.70 26.26 12.42
CA VAL A 38 3.53 24.86 12.83
C VAL A 38 2.78 24.03 11.77
N ILE A 39 1.97 24.69 10.94
CA ILE A 39 1.20 24.00 9.89
C ILE A 39 2.06 23.76 8.62
N GLN A 40 3.14 24.50 8.42
CA GLN A 40 4.02 24.35 7.26
C GLN A 40 4.96 23.13 7.36
N ASP A 41 5.22 22.61 8.56
CA ASP A 41 6.11 21.48 8.79
C ASP A 41 5.36 20.11 8.76
N ALA A 42 4.03 20.13 8.70
CA ALA A 42 3.20 18.92 8.63
C ALA A 42 2.93 18.45 7.18
N SER A 43 3.66 18.99 6.20
CA SER A 43 3.61 18.56 4.80
C SER A 43 4.65 17.47 4.48
N GLU A 44 5.08 16.71 5.47
CA GLU A 44 5.72 15.43 5.19
C GLU A 44 4.65 14.51 4.61
N SER A 45 4.67 14.37 3.30
CA SER A 45 3.73 13.49 2.58
C SER A 45 3.90 12.08 3.13
N VAL A 46 2.88 11.56 3.78
CA VAL A 46 2.86 10.16 4.24
C VAL A 46 3.14 9.28 3.02
N PRO A 47 4.22 8.48 3.04
CA PRO A 47 4.55 7.63 1.92
C PRO A 47 3.40 6.66 1.64
N ARG A 48 2.83 6.71 0.45
CA ARG A 48 1.77 5.80 0.05
C ARG A 48 2.38 4.48 -0.37
N ARG A 49 2.31 3.49 0.51
CA ARG A 49 2.85 2.15 0.32
C ARG A 49 1.80 1.12 0.68
N ILE A 50 1.86 -0.03 0.03
CA ILE A 50 0.97 -1.16 0.28
C ILE A 50 1.82 -2.38 0.63
N SER A 51 1.58 -2.98 1.79
CA SER A 51 2.15 -4.29 2.12
C SER A 51 1.42 -5.36 1.32
N TYR A 52 2.17 -6.16 0.58
CA TYR A 52 1.65 -7.27 -0.22
C TYR A 52 2.25 -8.60 0.25
N GLN A 53 1.39 -9.59 0.40
CA GLN A 53 1.79 -10.97 0.65
C GLN A 53 0.97 -11.89 -0.25
N GLY A 54 1.61 -12.83 -0.90
CA GLY A 54 0.95 -13.75 -1.82
C GLY A 54 1.64 -15.10 -1.87
N LEU A 55 0.91 -16.11 -2.35
CA LEU A 55 1.43 -17.43 -2.71
C LEU A 55 1.61 -17.48 -4.22
N ILE A 56 2.82 -17.82 -4.67
CA ILE A 56 3.12 -18.05 -6.07
C ILE A 56 3.24 -19.57 -6.29
N THR A 57 2.48 -20.07 -7.25
CA THR A 57 2.49 -21.47 -7.61
C THR A 57 2.88 -21.66 -9.07
N LYS A 58 3.48 -22.82 -9.36
CA LYS A 58 3.70 -23.31 -10.73
C LYS A 58 2.36 -23.68 -11.37
N ALA A 59 2.40 -23.96 -12.68
CA ALA A 59 1.21 -24.35 -13.43
C ALA A 59 0.54 -25.65 -12.94
N ASP A 60 1.29 -26.50 -12.26
CA ASP A 60 0.83 -27.75 -11.64
C ASP A 60 0.21 -27.55 -10.25
N GLY A 61 0.21 -26.30 -9.73
CA GLY A 61 -0.30 -25.94 -8.41
C GLY A 61 0.71 -26.09 -7.28
N SER A 62 1.91 -26.61 -7.53
CA SER A 62 2.96 -26.69 -6.52
C SER A 62 3.53 -25.30 -6.22
N PRO A 63 4.03 -25.04 -4.98
CA PRO A 63 4.71 -23.80 -4.66
C PRO A 63 5.91 -23.54 -5.58
N THR A 64 6.14 -22.28 -5.92
CA THR A 64 7.38 -21.89 -6.63
C THR A 64 8.58 -22.14 -5.73
N GLU A 65 9.71 -22.50 -6.33
CA GLU A 65 10.95 -22.77 -5.61
C GLU A 65 11.45 -21.53 -4.88
N ASP A 66 12.16 -21.77 -3.77
CA ASP A 66 12.77 -20.71 -3.00
C ASP A 66 13.85 -20.00 -3.82
N GLY A 67 13.92 -18.69 -3.73
CA GLY A 67 14.89 -17.90 -4.48
C GLY A 67 14.51 -16.43 -4.60
N SER A 68 15.35 -15.69 -5.31
CA SER A 68 15.09 -14.29 -5.64
C SER A 68 14.53 -14.20 -7.06
N TYR A 69 13.44 -13.46 -7.22
CA TYR A 69 12.74 -13.30 -8.49
C TYR A 69 12.46 -11.83 -8.76
N GLU A 70 12.64 -11.42 -9.99
CA GLU A 70 12.24 -10.10 -10.47
C GLU A 70 10.77 -10.16 -10.90
N ILE A 71 9.90 -9.42 -10.21
CA ILE A 71 8.46 -9.43 -10.45
C ILE A 71 7.99 -8.02 -10.81
N LEU A 72 7.27 -7.91 -11.93
CA LEU A 72 6.63 -6.68 -12.37
C LEU A 72 5.20 -6.63 -11.82
N PHE A 73 4.98 -5.78 -10.83
CA PHE A 73 3.66 -5.48 -10.29
C PHE A 73 2.98 -4.39 -11.11
N LYS A 74 1.72 -4.59 -11.46
CA LYS A 74 0.90 -3.62 -12.19
C LYS A 74 -0.44 -3.45 -11.51
N LEU A 75 -0.90 -2.22 -11.41
CA LEU A 75 -2.20 -1.87 -10.85
C LEU A 75 -3.10 -1.33 -11.96
N TYR A 76 -4.32 -1.85 -12.04
CA TYR A 76 -5.32 -1.45 -13.00
C TYR A 76 -6.56 -0.89 -12.29
N ASN A 77 -7.31 -0.05 -12.98
CA ASN A 77 -8.61 0.46 -12.54
C ASN A 77 -9.80 -0.37 -13.09
N SER A 78 -9.50 -1.42 -13.86
CA SER A 78 -10.50 -2.33 -14.45
C SER A 78 -10.03 -3.78 -14.32
N PRO A 79 -10.95 -4.74 -14.06
CA PRO A 79 -10.62 -6.16 -14.02
C PRO A 79 -10.25 -6.73 -15.37
N ASP A 80 -10.68 -6.09 -16.46
CA ASP A 80 -10.40 -6.51 -17.83
C ASP A 80 -9.00 -6.11 -18.31
N GLY A 81 -8.22 -5.44 -17.47
CA GLY A 81 -6.88 -4.93 -17.81
C GLY A 81 -6.95 -3.57 -18.50
N GLY A 82 -6.11 -3.36 -19.51
CA GLY A 82 -5.93 -2.09 -20.22
C GLY A 82 -4.58 -1.47 -19.90
N GLU A 83 -4.51 -0.14 -19.85
CA GLU A 83 -3.30 0.55 -19.42
C GLU A 83 -3.20 0.53 -17.90
N PRO A 84 -2.08 0.09 -17.32
CA PRO A 84 -1.90 0.12 -15.88
C PRO A 84 -1.82 1.56 -15.37
N VAL A 85 -2.50 1.84 -14.28
CA VAL A 85 -2.45 3.15 -13.61
C VAL A 85 -1.18 3.32 -12.77
N TRP A 86 -0.50 2.21 -12.49
CA TRP A 86 0.77 2.17 -11.78
C TRP A 86 1.50 0.85 -12.06
N SER A 87 2.82 0.88 -12.06
CA SER A 87 3.65 -0.32 -12.15
C SER A 87 4.96 -0.14 -11.40
N GLU A 88 5.48 -1.25 -10.86
CA GLU A 88 6.77 -1.31 -10.17
C GLU A 88 7.44 -2.66 -10.38
N ASN A 89 8.71 -2.66 -10.74
CA ASN A 89 9.50 -3.87 -10.85
C ASN A 89 10.32 -4.06 -9.57
N LEU A 90 10.15 -5.19 -8.89
CA LEU A 90 10.81 -5.49 -7.62
C LEU A 90 11.49 -6.84 -7.66
N GLU A 91 12.69 -6.89 -7.10
CA GLU A 91 13.32 -8.15 -6.71
C GLU A 91 12.72 -8.61 -5.38
N VAL A 92 12.06 -9.78 -5.38
CA VAL A 92 11.40 -10.35 -4.21
C VAL A 92 11.95 -11.74 -3.90
N THR A 93 12.05 -12.05 -2.61
CA THR A 93 12.43 -13.39 -2.17
C THR A 93 11.20 -14.26 -2.02
N VAL A 94 11.21 -15.42 -2.66
CA VAL A 94 10.22 -16.49 -2.49
C VAL A 94 10.71 -17.45 -1.43
N ASN A 95 9.86 -17.80 -0.47
CA ASN A 95 10.11 -18.80 0.56
C ASN A 95 8.88 -19.69 0.71
N ASN A 96 9.01 -20.98 0.41
CA ASN A 96 7.90 -21.94 0.33
C ASN A 96 6.74 -21.44 -0.55
N GLY A 97 7.05 -20.80 -1.66
CA GLY A 97 6.09 -20.17 -2.56
C GLY A 97 5.50 -18.85 -2.07
N ILE A 98 5.82 -18.40 -0.86
CA ILE A 98 5.29 -17.15 -0.29
C ILE A 98 6.22 -15.99 -0.62
N ILE A 99 5.64 -14.90 -1.08
CA ILE A 99 6.30 -13.59 -1.20
C ILE A 99 5.70 -12.61 -0.20
N SER A 100 6.53 -11.72 0.30
CA SER A 100 6.12 -10.58 1.13
C SER A 100 6.97 -9.38 0.73
N THR A 101 6.31 -8.31 0.29
CA THR A 101 6.99 -7.10 -0.17
C THR A 101 6.19 -5.84 0.11
N MET A 102 6.83 -4.69 -0.08
CA MET A 102 6.22 -3.37 0.07
C MET A 102 6.15 -2.69 -1.29
N LEU A 103 4.93 -2.54 -1.83
CA LEU A 103 4.68 -1.83 -3.07
C LEU A 103 4.68 -0.32 -2.85
N GLY A 104 5.14 0.44 -3.84
CA GLY A 104 5.28 1.89 -3.76
C GLY A 104 6.57 2.35 -3.06
N ASN A 105 7.55 1.46 -2.92
CA ASN A 105 8.84 1.78 -2.30
C ASN A 105 9.82 2.41 -3.29
N VAL A 106 9.84 1.92 -4.52
CA VAL A 106 10.69 2.43 -5.62
C VAL A 106 9.89 3.44 -6.45
N ASN A 107 8.63 3.11 -6.81
CA ASN A 107 7.72 3.98 -7.53
C ASN A 107 6.51 4.30 -6.63
N PRO A 108 6.50 5.42 -5.88
CA PRO A 108 5.42 5.76 -4.96
C PRO A 108 4.07 5.90 -5.67
N PHE A 109 2.99 5.47 -5.00
CA PHE A 109 1.64 5.67 -5.52
C PHE A 109 1.27 7.15 -5.50
N THR A 110 0.97 7.71 -6.66
CA THR A 110 0.48 9.10 -6.80
C THR A 110 -1.03 9.15 -6.71
N ASN A 111 -1.70 8.15 -7.30
CA ASN A 111 -3.15 8.01 -7.27
C ASN A 111 -3.51 6.52 -7.21
N ILE A 112 -4.37 6.16 -6.25
CA ILE A 112 -4.93 4.81 -6.14
C ILE A 112 -6.42 4.92 -6.45
N PRO A 113 -6.93 4.20 -7.48
CA PRO A 113 -8.36 4.21 -7.78
C PRO A 113 -9.18 3.58 -6.64
N ASN A 114 -10.48 3.90 -6.59
CA ASN A 114 -11.39 3.34 -5.57
C ASN A 114 -11.51 1.81 -5.67
N GLU A 115 -11.42 1.29 -6.89
CA GLU A 115 -11.28 -0.14 -7.15
C GLU A 115 -9.96 -0.35 -7.89
N ALA A 116 -9.17 -1.29 -7.42
CA ALA A 116 -7.85 -1.56 -7.97
C ALA A 116 -7.63 -3.07 -8.11
N PHE A 117 -7.07 -3.46 -9.24
CA PHE A 117 -6.77 -4.85 -9.59
C PHE A 117 -5.26 -4.98 -9.76
N LEU A 118 -4.64 -5.87 -8.99
CA LEU A 118 -3.19 -6.11 -9.03
C LEU A 118 -2.90 -7.31 -9.93
N GLU A 119 -1.94 -7.14 -10.84
CA GLU A 119 -1.36 -8.20 -11.69
C GLU A 119 0.14 -8.34 -11.36
N LEU A 120 0.64 -9.58 -11.39
CA LEU A 120 2.04 -9.95 -11.24
C LEU A 120 2.52 -10.68 -12.49
#